data_7a4b94c3eedc41056ec01c3aa1011148
#
_entry.id   7a4b94c3eedc41056ec01c3aa1011148
#
_cell.length_a   1.000
_cell.length_b   1.000
_cell.length_c   1.000
_cell.angle_alpha   90.00
_cell.angle_beta   90.00
_cell.angle_gamma   90.00
#
_symmetry.space_group_name_H-M   'P 1'
#
loop_
_entity.id
_entity.type
_entity.pdbx_description
1 polymer ?
#
loop_
_entity_poly.entity_id
_entity_poly.type
_entity_poly.pdbx_seq_one_letter_code
_entity_poly.pdbx_strand_id
1 'polypeptide(L)'
;MKTVVIDYGSGNLRSAAKALAAAGADVAVTADPADVAAAERIVLPGVGAFADCRAGLDRLPGMVEALERAVRRQGRPFLGICVGMQLMAEAGLEHGRHAGLGWIPGEVVPLAPRPVKIPHMGWNALHPARPHPLLDGIADEADVYFVHSYHLRLAATQDLLAETDCAGPVVAAIARDNMAGLQFHPEKSQATGLRLLANFLAWRP
;
A
#
# COMPACT_ATOMS: atom_id res chain seq x y z
N MET A 1 3.67 -20.57 1.56
CA MET A 1 2.91 -19.65 0.69
C MET A 1 3.85 -18.56 0.24
N LYS A 2 4.25 -18.60 -1.05
CA LYS A 2 5.30 -17.72 -1.58
C LYS A 2 4.75 -16.30 -1.72
N THR A 3 5.26 -15.39 -0.87
CA THR A 3 4.96 -13.96 -0.92
C THR A 3 6.18 -13.22 -1.44
N VAL A 4 6.01 -12.38 -2.45
CA VAL A 4 7.11 -11.55 -2.98
C VAL A 4 6.96 -10.11 -2.54
N VAL A 5 8.08 -9.49 -2.16
CA VAL A 5 8.22 -8.06 -1.93
C VAL A 5 9.04 -7.51 -3.09
N ILE A 6 8.48 -6.54 -3.82
CA ILE A 6 9.12 -6.02 -5.03
C ILE A 6 10.22 -5.04 -4.65
N ASP A 7 11.43 -5.30 -5.13
CA ASP A 7 12.58 -4.39 -5.06
C ASP A 7 12.73 -3.65 -6.38
N TYR A 8 12.30 -2.41 -6.40
CA TYR A 8 12.45 -1.50 -7.53
C TYR A 8 13.32 -0.27 -7.18
N GLY A 9 14.15 -0.42 -6.13
CA GLY A 9 15.06 0.63 -5.64
C GLY A 9 14.40 1.59 -4.65
N SER A 10 13.17 1.35 -4.19
CA SER A 10 12.47 2.14 -3.19
C SER A 10 11.70 1.25 -2.22
N GLY A 11 11.51 1.73 -1.00
CA GLY A 11 10.75 1.02 0.01
C GLY A 11 11.59 0.55 1.20
N ASN A 12 10.91 0.33 2.32
CA ASN A 12 11.51 -0.24 3.52
C ASN A 12 11.52 -1.79 3.43
N LEU A 13 12.20 -2.30 2.39
CA LEU A 13 12.15 -3.71 1.97
C LEU A 13 12.46 -4.69 3.09
N ARG A 14 13.54 -4.44 3.85
CA ARG A 14 13.98 -5.33 4.93
C ARG A 14 12.95 -5.41 6.06
N SER A 15 12.37 -4.27 6.45
CA SER A 15 11.38 -4.23 7.52
C SER A 15 10.06 -4.85 7.06
N ALA A 16 9.63 -4.57 5.83
CA ALA A 16 8.43 -5.19 5.26
C ALA A 16 8.58 -6.72 5.16
N ALA A 17 9.72 -7.21 4.65
CA ALA A 17 10.00 -8.63 4.56
C ALA A 17 10.05 -9.31 5.95
N LYS A 18 10.71 -8.69 6.95
CA LYS A 18 10.75 -9.21 8.32
C LYS A 18 9.36 -9.25 8.95
N ALA A 19 8.55 -8.21 8.77
CA ALA A 19 7.20 -8.18 9.33
C ALA A 19 6.28 -9.23 8.68
N LEU A 20 6.37 -9.42 7.36
CA LEU A 20 5.65 -10.48 6.64
C LEU A 20 6.10 -11.89 7.10
N ALA A 21 7.39 -12.09 7.27
CA ALA A 21 7.93 -13.36 7.79
C ALA A 21 7.45 -13.62 9.22
N ALA A 22 7.44 -12.60 10.09
CA ALA A 22 6.89 -12.69 11.45
C ALA A 22 5.38 -12.98 11.45
N ALA A 23 4.66 -12.53 10.43
CA ALA A 23 3.25 -12.86 10.22
C ALA A 23 3.01 -14.25 9.60
N GLY A 24 4.08 -15.01 9.30
CA GLY A 24 4.02 -16.40 8.82
C GLY A 24 4.19 -16.60 7.31
N ALA A 25 4.65 -15.58 6.56
CA ALA A 25 4.89 -15.73 5.13
C ALA A 25 6.27 -16.37 4.83
N ASP A 26 6.34 -17.14 3.76
CA ASP A 26 7.57 -17.45 3.03
C ASP A 26 7.85 -16.30 2.06
N VAL A 27 8.82 -15.44 2.43
CA VAL A 27 9.05 -14.14 1.77
C VAL A 27 10.30 -14.16 0.91
N ALA A 28 10.16 -13.74 -0.33
CA ALA A 28 11.28 -13.40 -1.21
C ALA A 28 11.24 -11.90 -1.56
N VAL A 29 12.39 -11.23 -1.49
CA VAL A 29 12.57 -9.86 -2.04
C VAL A 29 13.17 -10.01 -3.42
N THR A 30 12.52 -9.45 -4.43
CA THR A 30 12.91 -9.67 -5.83
C THR A 30 12.71 -8.45 -6.71
N ALA A 31 13.58 -8.31 -7.70
CA ALA A 31 13.45 -7.40 -8.84
C ALA A 31 13.12 -8.16 -10.14
N ASP A 32 12.91 -9.48 -10.07
CA ASP A 32 12.63 -10.34 -11.23
C ASP A 32 11.12 -10.44 -11.50
N PRO A 33 10.62 -10.03 -12.67
CA PRO A 33 9.24 -10.22 -13.08
C PRO A 33 8.76 -11.68 -13.08
N ALA A 34 9.68 -12.63 -13.28
CA ALA A 34 9.33 -14.06 -13.26
C ALA A 34 8.91 -14.52 -11.86
N ASP A 35 9.55 -14.02 -10.82
CA ASP A 35 9.15 -14.28 -9.43
C ASP A 35 7.77 -13.71 -9.12
N VAL A 36 7.47 -12.49 -9.62
CA VAL A 36 6.14 -11.87 -9.48
C VAL A 36 5.07 -12.71 -10.16
N ALA A 37 5.36 -13.22 -11.38
CA ALA A 37 4.44 -14.08 -12.12
C ALA A 37 4.16 -15.42 -11.41
N ALA A 38 5.13 -15.93 -10.63
CA ALA A 38 5.03 -17.18 -9.88
C ALA A 38 4.50 -17.00 -8.45
N ALA A 39 4.37 -15.77 -7.97
CA ALA A 39 3.98 -15.45 -6.59
C ALA A 39 2.52 -15.82 -6.31
N GLU A 40 2.25 -16.25 -5.08
CA GLU A 40 0.88 -16.39 -4.57
C GLU A 40 0.34 -15.08 -4.02
N ARG A 41 1.23 -14.21 -3.52
CA ARG A 41 0.93 -12.86 -3.00
C ARG A 41 2.03 -11.89 -3.36
N ILE A 42 1.64 -10.64 -3.60
CA ILE A 42 2.55 -9.60 -4.06
C ILE A 42 2.43 -8.39 -3.12
N VAL A 43 3.57 -7.90 -2.66
CA VAL A 43 3.66 -6.69 -1.82
C VAL A 43 4.55 -5.67 -2.52
N LEU A 44 4.03 -4.46 -2.68
CA LEU A 44 4.72 -3.32 -3.27
C LEU A 44 4.91 -2.24 -2.18
N PRO A 45 6.02 -2.21 -1.46
CA PRO A 45 6.35 -1.09 -0.59
C PRO A 45 6.85 0.09 -1.42
N GLY A 46 6.75 1.30 -0.87
CA GLY A 46 7.33 2.49 -1.49
C GLY A 46 7.61 3.57 -0.47
N VAL A 47 8.72 4.28 -0.64
CA VAL A 47 9.08 5.49 0.12
C VAL A 47 9.71 6.51 -0.82
N GLY A 48 9.62 7.80 -0.47
CA GLY A 48 10.11 8.90 -1.30
C GLY A 48 9.05 9.49 -2.21
N ALA A 49 9.45 10.09 -3.33
CA ALA A 49 8.53 10.76 -4.23
C ALA A 49 7.79 9.77 -5.15
N PHE A 50 6.53 10.12 -5.48
CA PHE A 50 5.68 9.32 -6.37
C PHE A 50 6.35 9.03 -7.71
N ALA A 51 6.90 10.07 -8.36
CA ALA A 51 7.55 9.96 -9.65
C ALA A 51 8.78 9.04 -9.63
N ASP A 52 9.58 9.12 -8.56
CA ASP A 52 10.78 8.28 -8.40
C ASP A 52 10.41 6.81 -8.23
N CYS A 53 9.37 6.54 -7.44
CA CYS A 53 8.83 5.18 -7.26
C CYS A 53 8.27 4.63 -8.57
N ARG A 54 7.51 5.43 -9.32
CA ARG A 54 7.00 5.01 -10.63
C ARG A 54 8.13 4.73 -11.60
N ALA A 55 9.09 5.63 -11.72
CA ALA A 55 10.27 5.43 -12.56
C ALA A 55 11.11 4.22 -12.13
N GLY A 56 11.15 3.91 -10.83
CA GLY A 56 11.78 2.70 -10.31
C GLY A 56 11.16 1.42 -10.88
N LEU A 57 9.83 1.34 -10.88
CA LEU A 57 9.12 0.20 -11.49
C LEU A 57 9.33 0.12 -13.01
N ASP A 58 9.30 1.26 -13.70
CA ASP A 58 9.46 1.31 -15.16
C ASP A 58 10.89 0.93 -15.61
N ARG A 59 11.89 1.11 -14.73
CA ARG A 59 13.28 0.66 -14.99
C ARG A 59 13.47 -0.85 -14.91
N LEU A 60 12.50 -1.60 -14.37
CA LEU A 60 12.55 -3.06 -14.34
C LEU A 60 11.81 -3.63 -15.56
N PRO A 61 12.52 -4.10 -16.61
CA PRO A 61 11.87 -4.56 -17.84
C PRO A 61 10.87 -5.69 -17.57
N GLY A 62 9.61 -5.52 -18.01
CA GLY A 62 8.56 -6.52 -17.83
C GLY A 62 7.90 -6.55 -16.44
N MET A 63 8.31 -5.70 -15.49
CA MET A 63 7.75 -5.72 -14.13
C MET A 63 6.30 -5.22 -14.10
N VAL A 64 5.99 -4.13 -14.79
CA VAL A 64 4.63 -3.60 -14.84
C VAL A 64 3.69 -4.60 -15.52
N GLU A 65 4.13 -5.24 -16.61
CA GLU A 65 3.37 -6.28 -17.31
C GLU A 65 3.16 -7.53 -16.43
N ALA A 66 4.17 -7.91 -15.65
CA ALA A 66 4.05 -9.04 -14.70
C ALA A 66 3.03 -8.72 -13.60
N LEU A 67 3.05 -7.50 -13.05
CA LEU A 67 2.07 -7.01 -12.11
C LEU A 67 0.65 -7.00 -12.70
N GLU A 68 0.47 -6.43 -13.90
CA GLU A 68 -0.82 -6.43 -14.59
C GLU A 68 -1.36 -7.85 -14.79
N ARG A 69 -0.50 -8.78 -15.18
CA ARG A 69 -0.90 -10.17 -15.37
C ARG A 69 -1.26 -10.83 -14.05
N ALA A 70 -0.38 -10.76 -13.04
CA ALA A 70 -0.55 -11.47 -11.78
C ALA A 70 -1.73 -10.89 -10.97
N VAL A 71 -1.82 -9.57 -10.86
CA VAL A 71 -2.81 -8.90 -10.02
C VAL A 71 -4.15 -8.75 -10.75
N ARG A 72 -4.14 -8.11 -11.94
CA ARG A 72 -5.38 -7.73 -12.61
C ARG A 72 -6.04 -8.87 -13.38
N ARG A 73 -5.26 -9.77 -13.99
CA ARG A 73 -5.81 -10.86 -14.81
C ARG A 73 -5.94 -12.17 -14.05
N GLN A 74 -5.02 -12.47 -13.13
CA GLN A 74 -5.00 -13.74 -12.37
C GLN A 74 -5.58 -13.61 -10.97
N GLY A 75 -5.93 -12.39 -10.51
CA GLY A 75 -6.53 -12.16 -9.21
C GLY A 75 -5.61 -12.45 -8.02
N ARG A 76 -4.29 -12.38 -8.19
CA ARG A 76 -3.35 -12.60 -7.09
C ARG A 76 -3.51 -11.49 -6.04
N PRO A 77 -3.63 -11.81 -4.74
CA PRO A 77 -3.70 -10.82 -3.69
C PRO A 77 -2.50 -9.86 -3.74
N PHE A 78 -2.80 -8.57 -3.74
CA PHE A 78 -1.82 -7.50 -3.82
C PHE A 78 -1.96 -6.54 -2.63
N LEU A 79 -0.82 -6.09 -2.09
CA LEU A 79 -0.75 -5.09 -1.03
C LEU A 79 0.24 -3.99 -1.39
N GLY A 80 -0.26 -2.77 -1.61
CA GLY A 80 0.55 -1.56 -1.70
C GLY A 80 0.78 -0.93 -0.32
N ILE A 81 2.03 -0.56 0.02
CA ILE A 81 2.35 0.08 1.30
C ILE A 81 2.91 1.49 1.04
N CYS A 82 2.32 2.49 1.67
CA CYS A 82 2.66 3.91 1.58
C CYS A 82 2.65 4.40 0.11
N VAL A 83 3.80 4.77 -0.48
CA VAL A 83 3.85 5.14 -1.90
C VAL A 83 3.44 3.97 -2.80
N GLY A 84 3.65 2.72 -2.38
CA GLY A 84 3.14 1.55 -3.11
C GLY A 84 1.61 1.52 -3.22
N MET A 85 0.87 1.96 -2.20
CA MET A 85 -0.57 2.20 -2.29
C MET A 85 -0.86 3.36 -3.25
N GLN A 86 -0.12 4.45 -3.13
CA GLN A 86 -0.31 5.63 -3.98
C GLN A 86 -0.14 5.32 -5.46
N LEU A 87 0.83 4.47 -5.81
CA LEU A 87 1.05 4.03 -7.19
C LEU A 87 -0.15 3.30 -7.81
N MET A 88 -1.07 2.76 -7.01
CA MET A 88 -2.30 2.14 -7.51
C MET A 88 -3.26 3.16 -8.13
N ALA A 89 -3.15 4.45 -7.79
CA ALA A 89 -3.97 5.54 -8.32
C ALA A 89 -3.77 5.76 -9.83
N GLU A 90 -4.64 6.57 -10.42
CA GLU A 90 -4.51 7.00 -11.82
C GLU A 90 -3.31 7.93 -12.02
N ALA A 91 -3.07 8.82 -11.05
CA ALA A 91 -1.96 9.76 -11.11
C ALA A 91 -1.52 10.26 -9.73
N GLY A 92 -0.26 10.72 -9.64
CA GLY A 92 0.26 11.52 -8.54
C GLY A 92 0.56 12.95 -9.00
N LEU A 93 0.24 13.93 -8.14
CA LEU A 93 0.42 15.37 -8.43
C LEU A 93 1.64 15.96 -7.69
N GLU A 94 2.59 15.15 -7.29
CA GLU A 94 3.82 15.57 -6.64
C GLU A 94 4.82 16.09 -7.69
N HIS A 95 5.14 17.40 -7.63
CA HIS A 95 6.05 18.07 -8.58
C HIS A 95 5.64 17.92 -10.06
N GLY A 96 4.35 17.81 -10.35
CA GLY A 96 3.77 17.60 -11.67
C GLY A 96 2.80 16.43 -11.69
N ARG A 97 2.21 16.15 -12.85
CA ARG A 97 1.29 15.02 -13.02
C ARG A 97 2.04 13.80 -13.55
N HIS A 98 2.10 12.75 -12.76
CA HIS A 98 2.76 11.49 -13.09
C HIS A 98 1.73 10.35 -13.09
N ALA A 99 1.71 9.54 -14.16
CA ALA A 99 0.80 8.41 -14.26
C ALA A 99 1.12 7.34 -13.20
N GLY A 100 0.08 6.83 -12.52
CA GLY A 100 0.14 5.66 -11.66
C GLY A 100 -0.04 4.36 -12.44
N LEU A 101 -0.47 3.31 -11.73
CA LEU A 101 -0.86 2.04 -12.33
C LEU A 101 -2.31 2.07 -12.86
N GLY A 102 -3.11 3.04 -12.43
CA GLY A 102 -4.50 3.21 -12.88
C GLY A 102 -5.46 2.11 -12.40
N TRP A 103 -5.16 1.46 -11.29
CA TRP A 103 -5.98 0.38 -10.75
C TRP A 103 -7.13 0.87 -9.87
N ILE A 104 -6.91 1.99 -9.19
CA ILE A 104 -7.87 2.63 -8.29
C ILE A 104 -8.17 4.03 -8.82
N PRO A 105 -9.44 4.36 -9.15
CA PRO A 105 -9.83 5.69 -9.59
C PRO A 105 -9.56 6.74 -8.51
N GLY A 106 -8.81 7.76 -8.87
CA GLY A 106 -8.41 8.83 -7.97
C GLY A 106 -7.00 9.32 -8.22
N GLU A 107 -6.61 10.34 -7.48
CA GLU A 107 -5.32 11.01 -7.63
C GLU A 107 -4.63 11.18 -6.29
N VAL A 108 -3.31 11.08 -6.29
CA VAL A 108 -2.50 11.39 -5.12
C VAL A 108 -2.22 12.88 -5.11
N VAL A 109 -2.67 13.55 -4.05
CA VAL A 109 -2.63 15.01 -3.88
C VAL A 109 -1.87 15.38 -2.61
N PRO A 110 -1.32 16.61 -2.50
CA PRO A 110 -0.72 17.06 -1.26
C PRO A 110 -1.75 17.10 -0.13
N LEU A 111 -1.34 16.79 1.08
CA LEU A 111 -2.12 17.11 2.27
C LEU A 111 -2.37 18.61 2.29
N ALA A 112 -3.61 19.02 2.56
CA ALA A 112 -3.97 20.43 2.59
C ALA A 112 -3.17 21.15 3.69
N PRO A 113 -2.62 22.34 3.41
CA PRO A 113 -1.99 23.16 4.45
C PRO A 113 -3.06 23.57 5.46
N ARG A 114 -3.01 22.97 6.62
CA ARG A 114 -3.88 23.27 7.78
C ARG A 114 -2.97 23.51 8.98
N PRO A 115 -3.48 23.86 10.16
CA PRO A 115 -2.62 24.10 11.32
C PRO A 115 -1.92 22.84 11.85
N VAL A 116 -1.80 21.80 11.03
CA VAL A 116 -1.04 20.58 11.32
C VAL A 116 0.29 20.58 10.57
N LYS A 117 1.30 20.05 11.25
CA LYS A 117 2.64 19.92 10.68
C LYS A 117 2.64 18.88 9.53
N ILE A 118 3.20 19.26 8.38
CA ILE A 118 3.48 18.35 7.26
C ILE A 118 4.98 18.04 7.27
N PRO A 119 5.38 16.77 7.13
CA PRO A 119 4.55 15.57 6.85
C PRO A 119 3.67 15.16 8.04
N HIS A 120 2.54 14.48 7.76
CA HIS A 120 1.81 13.67 8.73
C HIS A 120 2.74 12.54 9.17
N MET A 121 3.31 12.66 10.35
CA MET A 121 4.33 11.75 10.87
C MET A 121 4.03 11.38 12.31
N GLY A 122 3.95 10.08 12.57
CA GLY A 122 3.72 9.54 13.91
C GLY A 122 2.57 8.53 13.95
N TRP A 123 2.19 8.21 15.18
CA TRP A 123 1.06 7.34 15.47
C TRP A 123 -0.25 8.12 15.32
N ASN A 124 -1.24 7.48 14.71
CA ASN A 124 -2.58 8.03 14.59
C ASN A 124 -3.60 6.90 14.50
N ALA A 125 -4.83 7.21 14.89
CA ALA A 125 -5.93 6.27 14.94
C ALA A 125 -6.40 5.85 13.54
N LEU A 126 -6.75 4.57 13.39
CA LEU A 126 -7.35 3.99 12.19
C LEU A 126 -8.86 3.85 12.41
N HIS A 127 -9.66 4.44 11.54
CA HIS A 127 -11.12 4.39 11.57
C HIS A 127 -11.62 3.53 10.41
N PRO A 128 -12.06 2.27 10.66
CA PRO A 128 -12.66 1.43 9.63
C PRO A 128 -13.91 2.05 9.01
N ALA A 129 -13.95 2.15 7.69
CA ALA A 129 -15.10 2.66 6.94
C ALA A 129 -16.13 1.56 6.62
N ARG A 130 -15.68 0.31 6.54
CA ARG A 130 -16.51 -0.87 6.26
C ARG A 130 -15.85 -2.15 6.77
N PRO A 131 -16.63 -3.22 7.04
CA PRO A 131 -16.10 -4.54 7.33
C PRO A 131 -15.27 -5.08 6.14
N HIS A 132 -14.13 -5.71 6.45
CA HIS A 132 -13.29 -6.37 5.45
C HIS A 132 -12.32 -7.34 6.15
N PRO A 133 -11.98 -8.51 5.56
CA PRO A 133 -11.08 -9.49 6.17
C PRO A 133 -9.72 -8.94 6.59
N LEU A 134 -9.18 -7.93 5.90
CA LEU A 134 -7.94 -7.25 6.30
C LEU A 134 -8.02 -6.57 7.67
N LEU A 135 -9.21 -6.19 8.11
CA LEU A 135 -9.43 -5.50 9.38
C LEU A 135 -9.92 -6.43 10.50
N ASP A 136 -9.96 -7.74 10.25
CA ASP A 136 -10.42 -8.70 11.26
C ASP A 136 -9.54 -8.67 12.52
N GLY A 137 -10.19 -8.40 13.67
CA GLY A 137 -9.51 -8.25 14.95
C GLY A 137 -8.70 -6.95 15.13
N ILE A 138 -8.90 -5.97 14.25
CA ILE A 138 -8.42 -4.60 14.42
C ILE A 138 -9.54 -3.79 15.06
N ALA A 139 -9.26 -3.19 16.21
CA ALA A 139 -10.20 -2.32 16.90
C ALA A 139 -10.35 -1.00 16.14
N ASP A 140 -11.52 -0.36 16.29
CA ASP A 140 -11.66 1.05 15.93
C ASP A 140 -10.70 1.88 16.78
N GLU A 141 -10.14 2.93 16.20
CA GLU A 141 -9.10 3.77 16.82
C GLU A 141 -7.78 3.04 17.14
N ALA A 142 -7.53 1.86 16.54
CA ALA A 142 -6.24 1.22 16.68
C ALA A 142 -5.13 2.10 16.09
N ASP A 143 -4.06 2.30 16.86
CA ASP A 143 -2.92 3.12 16.43
C ASP A 143 -2.10 2.43 15.34
N VAL A 144 -1.76 3.23 14.30
CA VAL A 144 -0.84 2.84 13.23
C VAL A 144 0.13 3.99 12.90
N TYR A 145 1.28 3.68 12.32
CA TYR A 145 2.35 4.66 12.08
C TYR A 145 2.33 5.22 10.68
N PHE A 146 2.18 6.53 10.57
CA PHE A 146 2.19 7.29 9.31
C PHE A 146 3.49 8.06 9.12
N VAL A 147 3.88 8.25 7.85
CA VAL A 147 4.88 9.24 7.43
C VAL A 147 4.65 9.58 5.95
N HIS A 148 3.88 10.63 5.67
CA HIS A 148 3.56 11.05 4.30
C HIS A 148 3.17 12.53 4.22
N SER A 149 3.42 13.16 3.06
CA SER A 149 3.02 14.53 2.73
C SER A 149 1.92 14.56 1.66
N TYR A 150 1.71 13.45 0.97
CA TYR A 150 0.69 13.26 -0.06
C TYR A 150 -0.23 12.11 0.33
N HIS A 151 -1.47 12.15 -0.12
CA HIS A 151 -2.45 11.10 0.15
C HIS A 151 -3.32 10.83 -1.08
N LEU A 152 -3.91 9.65 -1.14
CA LEU A 152 -4.87 9.30 -2.19
C LEU A 152 -6.21 10.01 -1.92
N ARG A 153 -6.68 10.76 -2.91
CA ARG A 153 -8.04 11.28 -3.01
C ARG A 153 -8.81 10.37 -3.94
N LEU A 154 -9.68 9.54 -3.39
CA LEU A 154 -10.52 8.62 -4.15
C LEU A 154 -11.55 9.37 -5.00
N ALA A 155 -11.81 8.89 -6.22
CA ALA A 155 -12.90 9.38 -7.05
C ALA A 155 -14.28 8.92 -6.53
N ALA A 156 -14.33 7.78 -5.82
CA ALA A 156 -15.54 7.24 -5.21
C ALA A 156 -15.20 6.48 -3.92
N THR A 157 -16.12 6.51 -2.96
CA THR A 157 -15.91 5.94 -1.61
C THR A 157 -15.97 4.42 -1.55
N GLN A 158 -16.39 3.75 -2.61
CA GLN A 158 -16.50 2.28 -2.64
C GLN A 158 -15.18 1.55 -2.38
N ASP A 159 -14.05 2.18 -2.68
CA ASP A 159 -12.73 1.60 -2.46
C ASP A 159 -12.14 1.96 -1.10
N LEU A 160 -12.79 2.87 -0.37
CA LEU A 160 -12.37 3.25 0.97
C LEU A 160 -12.53 2.07 1.93
N LEU A 161 -11.44 1.74 2.62
CA LEU A 161 -11.42 0.70 3.64
C LEU A 161 -11.32 1.28 5.05
N ALA A 162 -10.45 2.27 5.23
CA ALA A 162 -10.29 2.99 6.51
C ALA A 162 -9.76 4.39 6.27
N GLU A 163 -10.04 5.27 7.21
CA GLU A 163 -9.57 6.66 7.27
C GLU A 163 -8.77 6.91 8.55
N THR A 164 -8.08 8.03 8.58
CA THR A 164 -7.47 8.64 9.78
C THR A 164 -7.77 10.13 9.78
N ASP A 165 -7.74 10.76 10.94
CA ASP A 165 -7.90 12.22 11.03
C ASP A 165 -6.54 12.92 11.04
N CYS A 166 -6.26 13.70 9.99
CA CYS A 166 -5.11 14.59 9.93
C CYS A 166 -5.60 15.99 9.57
N ALA A 167 -6.23 16.67 10.53
CA ALA A 167 -7.00 17.91 10.36
C ALA A 167 -8.09 17.77 9.26
N GLY A 168 -8.77 16.66 9.28
CA GLY A 168 -9.82 16.18 8.38
C GLY A 168 -9.52 14.79 7.87
N PRO A 169 -10.50 14.13 7.26
CA PRO A 169 -10.40 12.75 6.85
C PRO A 169 -9.33 12.57 5.77
N VAL A 170 -8.48 11.57 5.96
CA VAL A 170 -7.43 11.13 5.05
C VAL A 170 -7.57 9.63 4.83
N VAL A 171 -7.53 9.19 3.58
CA VAL A 171 -7.57 7.76 3.24
C VAL A 171 -6.36 7.05 3.85
N ALA A 172 -6.60 6.19 4.83
CA ALA A 172 -5.58 5.39 5.50
C ALA A 172 -5.43 4.00 4.87
N ALA A 173 -6.53 3.43 4.36
CA ALA A 173 -6.53 2.14 3.67
C ALA A 173 -7.59 2.08 2.58
N ILE A 174 -7.29 1.31 1.54
CA ILE A 174 -8.18 1.00 0.41
C ILE A 174 -8.26 -0.50 0.18
N ALA A 175 -9.38 -0.96 -0.40
CA ALA A 175 -9.50 -2.32 -0.92
C ALA A 175 -10.49 -2.38 -2.08
N ARG A 176 -10.09 -3.09 -3.15
CA ARG A 176 -10.91 -3.41 -4.33
C ARG A 176 -10.55 -4.81 -4.81
N ASP A 177 -11.55 -5.69 -4.94
CA ASP A 177 -11.35 -7.06 -5.42
C ASP A 177 -10.21 -7.76 -4.63
N ASN A 178 -9.13 -8.13 -5.31
CA ASN A 178 -7.93 -8.76 -4.76
C ASN A 178 -6.82 -7.77 -4.39
N MET A 179 -7.08 -6.47 -4.45
CA MET A 179 -6.08 -5.42 -4.21
C MET A 179 -6.37 -4.67 -2.92
N ALA A 180 -5.34 -4.44 -2.14
CA ALA A 180 -5.39 -3.59 -0.96
C ALA A 180 -4.23 -2.61 -0.93
N GLY A 181 -4.42 -1.49 -0.24
CA GLY A 181 -3.38 -0.49 -0.01
C GLY A 181 -3.47 0.10 1.38
N LEU A 182 -2.32 0.39 1.98
CA LEU A 182 -2.17 1.02 3.28
C LEU A 182 -1.31 2.27 3.14
N GLN A 183 -1.81 3.43 3.58
CA GLN A 183 -1.01 4.67 3.59
C GLN A 183 0.03 4.66 4.71
N PHE A 184 -0.28 4.00 5.81
CA PHE A 184 0.63 3.81 6.94
C PHE A 184 1.59 2.64 6.69
N HIS A 185 2.56 2.50 7.59
CA HIS A 185 3.58 1.47 7.56
C HIS A 185 3.23 0.33 8.52
N PRO A 186 2.65 -0.80 8.07
CA PRO A 186 2.32 -1.92 8.95
C PRO A 186 3.57 -2.50 9.60
N GLU A 187 4.73 -2.48 8.93
CA GLU A 187 6.01 -2.94 9.47
C GLU A 187 6.56 -2.05 10.60
N LYS A 188 5.94 -0.87 10.84
CA LYS A 188 6.24 0.03 11.95
C LYS A 188 5.09 0.15 12.95
N SER A 189 3.97 -0.52 12.70
CA SER A 189 2.73 -0.38 13.47
C SER A 189 2.55 -1.48 14.52
N GLN A 190 3.63 -2.07 15.01
CA GLN A 190 3.66 -3.05 16.12
C GLN A 190 2.61 -4.17 15.95
N ALA A 191 1.84 -4.48 16.99
CA ALA A 191 0.84 -5.55 16.97
C ALA A 191 -0.27 -5.35 15.94
N THR A 192 -0.77 -4.11 15.81
CA THR A 192 -1.78 -3.76 14.80
C THR A 192 -1.28 -4.05 13.39
N GLY A 193 -0.05 -3.63 13.09
CA GLY A 193 0.57 -3.86 11.79
C GLY A 193 0.80 -5.35 11.49
N LEU A 194 1.28 -6.12 12.47
CA LEU A 194 1.47 -7.57 12.32
C LEU A 194 0.12 -8.29 12.11
N ARG A 195 -0.94 -7.88 12.81
CA ARG A 195 -2.28 -8.43 12.61
C ARG A 195 -2.77 -8.16 11.19
N LEU A 196 -2.64 -6.92 10.68
CA LEU A 196 -3.02 -6.57 9.31
C LEU A 196 -2.25 -7.40 8.27
N LEU A 197 -0.95 -7.60 8.46
CA LEU A 197 -0.15 -8.45 7.57
C LEU A 197 -0.58 -9.92 7.65
N ALA A 198 -0.88 -10.46 8.84
CA ALA A 198 -1.41 -11.81 9.00
C ALA A 198 -2.78 -11.96 8.31
N ASN A 199 -3.65 -10.98 8.45
CA ASN A 199 -4.94 -10.94 7.76
C ASN A 199 -4.76 -10.93 6.23
N PHE A 200 -3.82 -10.12 5.70
CA PHE A 200 -3.49 -10.13 4.28
C PHE A 200 -3.00 -11.51 3.80
N LEU A 201 -2.19 -12.19 4.60
CA LEU A 201 -1.72 -13.54 4.27
C LEU A 201 -2.86 -14.57 4.30
N ALA A 202 -3.84 -14.41 5.18
CA ALA A 202 -5.01 -15.28 5.26
C ALA A 202 -6.08 -14.95 4.21
N TRP A 203 -6.12 -13.70 3.71
CA TRP A 203 -7.15 -13.22 2.80
C TRP A 203 -7.22 -14.04 1.49
N ARG A 204 -8.45 -14.39 1.10
CA ARG A 204 -8.79 -15.08 -0.15
C ARG A 204 -9.89 -14.25 -0.83
N PRO A 205 -9.51 -13.27 -1.67
CA PRO A 205 -10.44 -12.43 -2.41
C PRO A 205 -11.23 -13.19 -3.46
#